data_51e8045c52363c0c7e278301e50d408d
#
_entry.id   51e8045c52363c0c7e278301e50d408d
#
_cell.length_a   1.000
_cell.length_b   1.000
_cell.length_c   1.000
_cell.angle_alpha   90.00
_cell.angle_beta   90.00
_cell.angle_gamma   90.00
#
_symmetry.space_group_name_H-M   'P 1'
#
loop_
_entity.id
_entity.type
_entity.pdbx_description
1 polymer ?
#
loop_
_entity_poly.entity_id
_entity_poly.type
_entity_poly.pdbx_seq_one_letter_code
_entity_poly.pdbx_strand_id
1 'polypeptide(L)'
;AQQQPRRQPQQPAQTEQAPARGEDWYRGQLVELSEVLGGAHYLRIVCDGRGDQRWRTYMRGVIEREPQYNGLLVEGFNRGYRQEEARFPVCDQTTRQMEAELRARGLRIAQGLRARHAGSNVH
;
A
#
# COMPACT_ATOMS: atom_id res chain seq x y z
N ALA A 1 8.92 -37.37 -17.69
CA ALA A 1 8.88 -36.87 -17.65
C ALA A 1 8.59 -36.07 -17.30
N GLN A 2 8.42 -36.03 -17.17
CA GLN A 2 8.29 -35.39 -16.97
C GLN A 2 7.98 -34.54 -16.69
N GLN A 3 7.89 -34.38 -16.45
CA GLN A 3 7.68 -33.65 -16.29
C GLN A 3 7.36 -32.81 -16.22
N GLN A 4 7.34 -32.66 -16.14
CA GLN A 4 7.15 -31.86 -16.12
C GLN A 4 6.54 -31.13 -16.26
N PRO A 5 6.41 -31.13 -16.31
CA PRO A 5 5.89 -30.29 -16.59
C PRO A 5 5.29 -29.59 -16.09
N ARG A 6 5.14 -29.60 -15.58
CA ARG A 6 4.79 -28.97 -15.23
C ARG A 6 4.62 -28.09 -14.87
N ARG A 7 4.61 -27.88 -14.44
CA ARG A 7 4.53 -27.00 -14.14
C ARG A 7 4.34 -26.06 -14.60
N GLN A 8 4.45 -25.74 -14.63
CA GLN A 8 4.41 -24.75 -15.40
C GLN A 8 3.19 -24.38 -16.05
N PRO A 9 2.31 -24.94 -15.96
CA PRO A 9 1.11 -24.64 -16.66
C PRO A 9 0.47 -23.36 -16.29
N GLN A 10 0.69 -22.89 -15.13
CA GLN A 10 0.14 -21.62 -14.79
C GLN A 10 0.71 -20.52 -15.64
N GLN A 11 1.75 -20.83 -16.33
CA GLN A 11 2.34 -19.85 -17.19
C GLN A 11 1.42 -19.37 -18.28
N PRO A 12 0.62 -20.22 -18.87
CA PRO A 12 -0.28 -19.74 -19.91
C PRO A 12 -1.20 -18.64 -19.42
N ALA A 13 -1.64 -18.74 -18.19
CA ALA A 13 -2.49 -17.71 -17.66
C ALA A 13 -1.79 -16.37 -17.67
N GLN A 14 -0.48 -16.41 -17.53
CA GLN A 14 0.26 -15.16 -17.48
C GLN A 14 0.39 -14.49 -18.81
N THR A 15 0.31 -15.24 -19.88
CA THR A 15 0.44 -14.63 -21.19
C THR A 15 -0.73 -13.74 -21.50
N GLU A 16 -1.81 -13.90 -20.80
CA GLU A 16 -2.98 -13.09 -21.01
C GLU A 16 -3.02 -11.89 -20.12
N GLN A 17 -1.90 -11.59 -19.52
CA GLN A 17 -1.86 -10.58 -18.49
C GLN A 17 -1.72 -9.17 -19.02
N ALA A 18 -1.60 -8.96 -20.32
CA ALA A 18 -1.38 -7.63 -20.82
C ALA A 18 -2.44 -6.64 -20.32
N PRO A 19 -3.74 -6.93 -20.39
CA PRO A 19 -4.72 -6.03 -19.77
C PRO A 19 -4.64 -6.04 -18.26
N ALA A 20 -4.33 -7.21 -17.69
CA ALA A 20 -4.26 -7.33 -16.24
C ALA A 20 -3.03 -6.65 -15.67
N ARG A 21 -2.00 -6.40 -16.49
CA ARG A 21 -0.81 -5.74 -15.99
C ARG A 21 -1.11 -4.37 -15.44
N GLY A 22 -2.00 -3.63 -16.10
CA GLY A 22 -2.40 -2.35 -15.58
C GLY A 22 -3.08 -2.48 -14.26
N GLU A 23 -3.92 -3.50 -14.13
CA GLU A 23 -4.61 -3.76 -12.88
C GLU A 23 -3.65 -4.24 -11.80
N ASP A 24 -2.67 -5.07 -12.19
CA ASP A 24 -1.66 -5.52 -11.24
C ASP A 24 -0.83 -4.37 -10.72
N TRP A 25 -0.48 -3.44 -11.60
CA TRP A 25 0.24 -2.25 -11.18
C TRP A 25 -0.59 -1.44 -10.19
N TYR A 26 -1.85 -1.22 -10.52
CA TYR A 26 -2.75 -0.43 -9.69
C TYR A 26 -2.91 -1.07 -8.31
N ARG A 27 -3.17 -2.38 -8.30
CA ARG A 27 -3.31 -3.10 -7.04
C ARG A 27 -2.03 -3.03 -6.23
N GLY A 28 -0.88 -3.22 -6.87
CA GLY A 28 0.40 -3.15 -6.18
C GLY A 28 0.65 -1.79 -5.58
N GLN A 29 0.28 -0.74 -6.29
CA GLN A 29 0.43 0.62 -5.76
C GLN A 29 -0.49 0.86 -4.58
N LEU A 30 -1.71 0.35 -4.63
CA LEU A 30 -2.62 0.47 -3.50
C LEU A 30 -2.09 -0.27 -2.28
N VAL A 31 -1.54 -1.45 -2.48
CA VAL A 31 -0.97 -2.21 -1.37
C VAL A 31 0.23 -1.47 -0.78
N GLU A 32 1.10 -0.95 -1.65
CA GLU A 32 2.24 -0.19 -1.14
C GLU A 32 1.77 1.03 -0.38
N LEU A 33 0.76 1.74 -0.89
CA LEU A 33 0.20 2.88 -0.18
C LEU A 33 -0.30 2.46 1.19
N SER A 34 -0.99 1.32 1.27
CA SER A 34 -1.52 0.87 2.55
C SER A 34 -0.40 0.60 3.55
N GLU A 35 0.71 -0.01 3.10
CA GLU A 35 1.84 -0.27 3.97
C GLU A 35 2.47 1.03 4.46
N VAL A 36 2.64 1.98 3.55
CA VAL A 36 3.23 3.26 3.90
C VAL A 36 2.35 3.97 4.92
N LEU A 37 1.04 3.98 4.70
CA LEU A 37 0.13 4.65 5.60
C LEU A 37 0.04 3.96 6.96
N GLY A 38 0.14 2.62 6.98
CA GLY A 38 0.17 1.90 8.24
C GLY A 38 1.38 2.26 9.06
N GLY A 39 2.53 2.32 8.41
CA GLY A 39 3.76 2.73 9.09
C GLY A 39 3.68 4.17 9.60
N ALA A 40 3.21 5.08 8.73
CA ALA A 40 3.07 6.48 9.13
C ALA A 40 2.08 6.63 10.27
N HIS A 41 1.02 5.84 10.27
CA HIS A 41 0.04 5.85 11.35
C HIS A 41 0.69 5.48 12.68
N TYR A 42 1.47 4.40 12.69
CA TYR A 42 2.17 4.01 13.91
C TYR A 42 3.09 5.12 14.39
N LEU A 43 3.87 5.71 13.46
CA LEU A 43 4.85 6.73 13.86
C LEU A 43 4.16 7.96 14.45
N ARG A 44 2.99 8.31 13.95
CA ARG A 44 2.25 9.41 14.55
C ARG A 44 1.69 9.05 15.91
N ILE A 45 1.25 7.81 16.08
CA ILE A 45 0.74 7.39 17.38
C ILE A 45 1.84 7.40 18.44
N VAL A 46 3.02 6.88 18.09
CA VAL A 46 4.09 6.82 19.07
C VAL A 46 4.62 8.20 19.41
N CYS A 47 4.50 9.15 18.49
CA CYS A 47 4.98 10.52 18.73
C CYS A 47 3.89 11.43 19.26
N ASP A 48 2.67 11.32 18.78
CA ASP A 48 1.64 12.31 19.07
C ASP A 48 0.44 11.74 19.80
N GLY A 49 0.42 10.43 20.04
CA GLY A 49 -0.64 9.82 20.82
C GLY A 49 -1.67 9.11 19.98
N ARG A 50 -2.42 8.25 20.65
CA ARG A 50 -3.38 7.38 19.99
C ARG A 50 -4.55 8.12 19.38
N GLY A 51 -4.73 9.37 19.72
CA GLY A 51 -5.80 10.16 19.13
C GLY A 51 -5.55 10.57 17.70
N ASP A 52 -4.31 10.45 17.23
CA ASP A 52 -3.97 10.88 15.88
C ASP A 52 -4.37 9.79 14.91
N GLN A 53 -5.49 9.99 14.25
CA GLN A 53 -6.08 8.97 13.36
C GLN A 53 -6.06 9.38 11.90
N ARG A 54 -5.25 10.41 11.56
CA ARG A 54 -5.32 10.96 10.21
C ARG A 54 -5.05 9.93 9.12
N TRP A 55 -4.02 9.10 9.31
CA TRP A 55 -3.67 8.15 8.26
C TRP A 55 -4.59 6.95 8.24
N ARG A 56 -5.10 6.57 9.40
CA ARG A 56 -6.09 5.50 9.44
C ARG A 56 -7.39 5.95 8.79
N THR A 57 -7.79 7.19 9.02
CA THR A 57 -8.98 7.73 8.39
C THR A 57 -8.81 7.83 6.88
N TYR A 58 -7.64 8.27 6.44
CA TYR A 58 -7.35 8.31 5.01
C TYR A 58 -7.45 6.92 4.39
N MET A 59 -6.84 5.93 5.06
CA MET A 59 -6.86 4.56 4.54
C MET A 59 -8.27 4.01 4.47
N ARG A 60 -9.09 4.33 5.45
CA ARG A 60 -10.48 3.90 5.40
C ARG A 60 -11.18 4.40 4.14
N GLY A 61 -10.93 5.64 3.78
CA GLY A 61 -11.49 6.19 2.56
C GLY A 61 -11.01 5.47 1.31
N VAL A 62 -9.73 5.10 1.28
CA VAL A 62 -9.20 4.34 0.15
C VAL A 62 -9.89 2.99 0.05
N ILE A 63 -10.03 2.29 1.17
CA ILE A 63 -10.68 0.98 1.19
C ILE A 63 -12.12 1.09 0.72
N GLU A 64 -12.81 2.14 1.14
CA GLU A 64 -14.21 2.33 0.74
C GLU A 64 -14.35 2.52 -0.76
N ARG A 65 -13.36 3.13 -1.39
CA ARG A 65 -13.39 3.32 -2.84
C ARG A 65 -12.92 2.08 -3.61
N GLU A 66 -12.22 1.17 -2.92
CA GLU A 66 -11.65 -0.02 -3.56
C GLU A 66 -12.05 -1.26 -2.78
N PRO A 67 -13.35 -1.51 -2.66
CA PRO A 67 -13.81 -2.60 -1.77
C PRO A 67 -13.33 -3.98 -2.18
N GLN A 68 -13.03 -4.17 -3.47
CA GLN A 68 -12.56 -5.46 -3.93
C GLN A 68 -11.19 -5.80 -3.36
N TYR A 69 -10.44 -4.80 -2.91
CA TYR A 69 -9.10 -5.02 -2.34
C TYR A 69 -9.07 -4.90 -0.83
N ASN A 70 -10.23 -4.87 -0.19
CA ASN A 70 -10.33 -4.62 1.25
C ASN A 70 -9.34 -5.47 2.05
N GLY A 71 -9.34 -6.77 1.84
CA GLY A 71 -8.47 -7.66 2.61
C GLY A 71 -7.00 -7.36 2.42
N LEU A 72 -6.59 -7.14 1.16
CA LEU A 72 -5.20 -6.84 0.87
C LEU A 72 -4.76 -5.53 1.51
N LEU A 73 -5.64 -4.54 1.49
CA LEU A 73 -5.28 -3.22 2.00
C LEU A 73 -5.23 -3.20 3.52
N VAL A 74 -6.15 -3.91 4.18
CA VAL A 74 -6.10 -4.04 5.63
C VAL A 74 -4.83 -4.76 6.05
N GLU A 75 -4.48 -5.84 5.38
CA GLU A 75 -3.26 -6.57 5.69
C GLU A 75 -2.02 -5.72 5.47
N GLY A 76 -2.01 -4.97 4.37
CA GLY A 76 -0.87 -4.10 4.07
C GLY A 76 -0.69 -3.02 5.13
N PHE A 77 -1.79 -2.39 5.53
CA PHE A 77 -1.75 -1.37 6.57
C PHE A 77 -1.20 -1.96 7.88
N ASN A 78 -1.70 -3.11 8.26
CA ASN A 78 -1.24 -3.75 9.50
C ASN A 78 0.22 -4.15 9.40
N ARG A 79 0.66 -4.62 8.24
CA ARG A 79 2.06 -5.01 8.04
C ARG A 79 2.96 -3.80 8.17
N GLY A 80 2.61 -2.70 7.53
CA GLY A 80 3.41 -1.48 7.64
C GLY A 80 3.47 -0.96 9.06
N TYR A 81 2.35 -1.02 9.76
CA TYR A 81 2.28 -0.64 11.17
C TYR A 81 3.29 -1.45 11.99
N ARG A 82 3.24 -2.77 11.84
CA ARG A 82 4.11 -3.64 12.63
C ARG A 82 5.59 -3.46 12.28
N GLN A 83 5.88 -3.19 11.02
CA GLN A 83 7.27 -2.96 10.62
C GLN A 83 7.86 -1.75 11.34
N GLU A 84 7.13 -0.65 11.38
CA GLU A 84 7.65 0.54 12.00
C GLU A 84 7.61 0.44 13.53
N GLU A 85 6.63 -0.26 14.06
CA GLU A 85 6.58 -0.52 15.49
C GLU A 85 7.82 -1.25 15.97
N ALA A 86 8.28 -2.22 15.19
CA ALA A 86 9.48 -2.97 15.55
C ALA A 86 10.73 -2.10 15.48
N ARG A 87 10.75 -1.13 14.58
CA ARG A 87 11.92 -0.30 14.37
C ARG A 87 12.00 0.90 15.28
N PHE A 88 10.85 1.43 15.70
CA PHE A 88 10.80 2.68 16.45
C PHE A 88 9.92 2.52 17.68
N PRO A 89 10.43 1.85 18.73
CA PRO A 89 9.60 1.65 19.93
C PRO A 89 9.27 2.93 20.67
N VAL A 90 10.07 3.98 20.47
CA VAL A 90 9.82 5.28 21.13
C VAL A 90 9.94 6.38 20.09
N CYS A 91 9.37 7.54 20.43
CA CYS A 91 9.47 8.69 19.54
C CYS A 91 10.73 9.48 19.83
N ASP A 92 11.55 9.64 18.81
CA ASP A 92 12.68 10.55 18.84
C ASP A 92 12.75 11.24 17.49
N GLN A 93 13.83 11.98 17.26
CA GLN A 93 13.93 12.74 16.03
C GLN A 93 13.97 11.84 14.80
N THR A 94 14.64 10.68 14.90
CA THR A 94 14.67 9.73 13.80
C THR A 94 13.29 9.21 13.48
N THR A 95 12.48 8.96 14.51
CA THR A 95 11.10 8.54 14.32
C THR A 95 10.31 9.57 13.53
N ARG A 96 10.47 10.85 13.91
CA ARG A 96 9.75 11.91 13.23
C ARG A 96 10.22 12.09 11.79
N GLN A 97 11.53 11.89 11.55
CA GLN A 97 12.05 11.94 10.18
C GLN A 97 11.46 10.83 9.33
N MET A 98 11.34 9.63 9.88
CA MET A 98 10.76 8.53 9.15
C MET A 98 9.30 8.79 8.82
N GLU A 99 8.55 9.37 9.77
CA GLU A 99 7.16 9.70 9.47
C GLU A 99 7.07 10.68 8.30
N ALA A 100 7.94 11.67 8.27
CA ALA A 100 7.95 12.63 7.18
C ALA A 100 8.29 11.94 5.85
N GLU A 101 9.23 11.00 5.87
CA GLU A 101 9.60 10.26 4.66
C GLU A 101 8.45 9.39 4.16
N LEU A 102 7.79 8.69 5.06
CA LEU A 102 6.66 7.86 4.65
C LEU A 102 5.51 8.71 4.15
N ARG A 103 5.26 9.85 4.78
CA ARG A 103 4.22 10.74 4.32
C ARG A 103 4.51 11.23 2.91
N ALA A 104 5.74 11.62 2.64
CA ALA A 104 6.12 12.08 1.30
C ALA A 104 5.98 10.95 0.28
N ARG A 105 6.40 9.74 0.65
CA ARG A 105 6.28 8.60 -0.23
C ARG A 105 4.83 8.28 -0.52
N GLY A 106 3.99 8.30 0.51
CA GLY A 106 2.57 8.06 0.32
C GLY A 106 1.93 9.07 -0.59
N LEU A 107 2.35 10.35 -0.45
CA LEU A 107 1.84 11.39 -1.34
C LEU A 107 2.20 11.11 -2.78
N ARG A 108 3.44 10.70 -3.03
CA ARG A 108 3.87 10.39 -4.39
C ARG A 108 3.06 9.23 -4.98
N ILE A 109 2.84 8.19 -4.17
CA ILE A 109 2.05 7.05 -4.63
C ILE A 109 0.63 7.50 -4.95
N ALA A 110 0.03 8.27 -4.07
CA ALA A 110 -1.33 8.74 -4.28
C ALA A 110 -1.43 9.62 -5.52
N GLN A 111 -0.43 10.45 -5.75
CA GLN A 111 -0.42 11.29 -6.94
C GLN A 111 -0.32 10.44 -8.21
N GLY A 112 0.49 9.40 -8.18
CA GLY A 112 0.59 8.49 -9.31
C GLY A 112 -0.70 7.77 -9.60
N LEU A 113 -1.40 7.36 -8.54
CA LEU A 113 -2.68 6.71 -8.71
C LEU A 113 -3.72 7.66 -9.30
N ARG A 114 -3.76 8.89 -8.83
CA ARG A 114 -4.69 9.87 -9.35
C ARG A 114 -4.40 10.21 -10.79
N ALA A 115 -3.12 10.36 -11.13
CA ALA A 115 -2.74 10.68 -12.49
C ALA A 115 -3.16 9.58 -13.45
N ARG A 116 -2.97 8.32 -13.05
CA ARG A 116 -3.39 7.22 -13.88
C ARG A 116 -4.90 7.18 -14.04
N HIS A 117 -5.61 7.40 -12.95
CA HIS A 117 -7.06 7.41 -13.00
C HIS A 117 -7.56 8.54 -13.89
N ALA A 118 -6.98 9.73 -13.73
CA ALA A 118 -7.35 10.87 -14.57
C ALA A 118 -7.07 10.59 -16.04
N GLY A 119 -5.92 9.94 -16.32
CA GLY A 119 -5.60 9.56 -17.67
C GLY A 119 -6.61 8.60 -18.26
N SER A 120 -7.09 7.67 -17.45
CA SER A 120 -8.12 6.74 -17.88
C SER A 120 -9.41 7.46 -18.21
N ASN A 121 -9.70 8.50 -17.48
CA ASN A 121 -10.95 9.23 -17.66
C ASN A 121 -10.96 10.12 -18.88
N VAL A 122 -9.80 10.39 -19.45
CA VAL A 122 -9.70 11.25 -20.61
C VAL A 122 -10.32 10.58 -21.83
N HIS A 123 -10.35 9.30 -21.85
CA HIS A 123 -10.88 8.56 -22.96
C HIS A 123 -12.39 8.40 -22.83
#